data_41ac950da9c791acba773fc5cc54a98e
#
_entry.id   41ac950da9c791acba773fc5cc54a98e
#
_cell.length_a   1.000
_cell.length_b   1.000
_cell.length_c   1.000
_cell.angle_alpha   90.00
_cell.angle_beta   90.00
_cell.angle_gamma   90.00
#
_symmetry.space_group_name_H-M   'P 1'
#
loop_
_entity.id
_entity.type
_entity.pdbx_description
1 polymer ?
#
loop_
_entity_poly.entity_id
_entity_poly.type
_entity_poly.pdbx_seq_one_letter_code
_entity_poly.pdbx_strand_id
1 'polypeptide(L)' 'MTSHNLHGITRIELRDARALPDGGFYRTICIFDRDGNRHDVSLFAASADVLRFDTEKEVAE' A
#
# COMPACT_ATOMS: atom_id res chain seq x y z
N MET A 1 14.87 5.61 12.16
CA MET A 1 13.76 5.70 11.25
C MET A 1 14.22 5.67 9.81
N THR A 2 13.50 5.02 8.96
CA THR A 2 13.86 4.89 7.56
C THR A 2 12.92 5.69 6.69
N SER A 3 13.45 6.42 5.75
CA SER A 3 12.64 7.21 4.83
C SER A 3 12.91 6.81 3.40
N HIS A 4 11.86 6.77 2.60
CA HIS A 4 11.98 6.46 1.18
C HIS A 4 11.30 7.58 0.41
N ASN A 5 12.02 8.20 -0.51
CA ASN A 5 11.48 9.31 -1.26
C ASN A 5 11.33 8.96 -2.72
N LEU A 6 10.13 9.04 -3.22
CA LEU A 6 9.84 8.78 -4.62
C LEU A 6 9.30 10.07 -5.22
N HIS A 7 9.82 10.45 -6.37
CA HIS A 7 9.46 11.70 -7.00
C HIS A 7 8.77 11.47 -8.34
N GLY A 8 8.01 12.42 -8.78
CA GLY A 8 7.35 12.35 -10.08
C GLY A 8 6.24 11.33 -10.15
N ILE A 9 5.54 11.12 -9.05
CA ILE A 9 4.49 10.12 -8.98
C ILE A 9 3.28 10.57 -9.76
N THR A 10 2.76 9.71 -10.64
CA THR A 10 1.61 10.01 -11.45
C THR A 10 0.37 9.20 -11.08
N ARG A 11 0.54 8.06 -10.43
CA ARG A 11 -0.60 7.24 -10.06
C ARG A 11 -0.23 6.29 -8.92
N ILE A 12 -1.18 6.05 -8.04
CA ILE A 12 -1.01 5.08 -6.96
C ILE A 12 -2.23 4.18 -6.98
N GLU A 13 -2.01 2.87 -6.97
CA GLU A 13 -3.07 1.90 -6.90
C GLU A 13 -2.94 1.13 -5.61
N LEU A 14 -4.01 1.07 -4.84
CA LEU A 14 -4.04 0.31 -3.59
C LEU A 14 -4.77 -0.99 -3.86
N ARG A 15 -4.11 -2.11 -3.59
CA ARG A 15 -4.73 -3.41 -3.75
C ARG A 15 -5.39 -3.80 -2.45
N ASP A 16 -6.32 -4.75 -2.51
CA ASP A 16 -7.00 -5.21 -1.32
C ASP A 16 -6.08 -6.06 -0.45
N ALA A 17 -6.30 -6.04 0.84
CA ALA A 17 -5.55 -6.89 1.75
C ALA A 17 -5.92 -8.34 1.50
N ARG A 18 -4.94 -9.23 1.56
CA ARG A 18 -5.15 -10.64 1.33
C ARG A 18 -4.58 -11.44 2.46
N ALA A 19 -5.20 -12.57 2.73
CA ALA A 19 -4.76 -13.47 3.79
C ALA A 19 -3.59 -14.33 3.32
N LEU A 20 -2.67 -14.60 4.22
CA LEU A 20 -1.56 -15.50 3.96
C LEU A 20 -1.89 -16.88 4.51
N PRO A 21 -1.30 -17.93 3.96
CA PRO A 21 -1.58 -19.28 4.42
C PRO A 21 -1.25 -19.51 5.89
N ASP A 22 -0.29 -18.76 6.43
CA ASP A 22 0.11 -18.97 7.80
C ASP A 22 -0.63 -18.07 8.77
N GLY A 23 -1.66 -17.38 8.33
CA GLY A 23 -2.50 -16.63 9.26
C GLY A 23 -2.27 -15.14 9.25
N GLY A 24 -1.30 -14.64 8.56
CA GLY A 24 -1.10 -13.20 8.47
C GLY A 24 -1.83 -12.61 7.28
N PHE A 25 -1.58 -11.34 7.01
CA PHE A 25 -2.20 -10.63 5.91
C PHE A 25 -1.16 -9.76 5.23
N TYR A 26 -1.39 -9.42 3.98
CA TYR A 26 -0.51 -8.50 3.28
C TYR A 26 -1.33 -7.60 2.36
N ARG A 27 -0.78 -6.48 2.01
CA ARG A 27 -1.42 -5.55 1.08
C ARG A 27 -0.32 -4.93 0.22
N THR A 28 -0.58 -4.74 -1.06
CA THR A 28 0.40 -4.19 -1.98
C THR A 28 -0.05 -2.83 -2.47
N ILE A 29 0.89 -1.89 -2.55
CA ILE A 29 0.69 -0.59 -3.12
C ILE A 29 1.51 -0.54 -4.40
N CYS A 30 0.89 -0.17 -5.50
CA CYS A 30 1.59 -0.03 -6.77
C CYS A 30 1.72 1.45 -7.06
N ILE A 31 2.93 1.93 -7.27
CA ILE A 31 3.21 3.35 -7.47
C ILE A 31 3.85 3.52 -8.84
N PHE A 32 3.32 4.46 -9.64
CA PHE A 32 3.83 4.69 -10.98
C PHE A 32 4.41 6.09 -11.07
N ASP A 33 5.53 6.24 -11.75
CA ASP A 33 6.15 7.55 -11.89
C ASP A 33 6.09 8.01 -13.35
N ARG A 34 6.49 9.25 -13.60
CA ARG A 34 6.37 9.81 -14.92
C ARG A 34 7.36 9.22 -15.91
N ASP A 35 8.36 8.50 -15.46
CA ASP A 35 9.30 7.87 -16.35
C ASP A 35 8.82 6.50 -16.80
N GLY A 36 7.64 6.10 -16.38
CA GLY A 36 7.10 4.82 -16.77
C GLY A 36 7.49 3.67 -15.86
N ASN A 37 8.11 3.96 -14.73
CA ASN A 37 8.53 2.90 -13.81
C ASN A 37 7.42 2.59 -12.83
N ARG A 38 7.36 1.33 -12.41
CA ARG A 38 6.40 0.89 -11.42
C ARG A 38 7.15 0.43 -10.19
N HIS A 39 6.68 0.86 -9.04
CA HIS A 39 7.27 0.46 -7.77
C HIS A 39 6.20 -0.24 -6.95
N ASP A 40 6.48 -1.44 -6.47
CA ASP A 40 5.52 -2.19 -5.68
C ASP A 40 6.02 -2.27 -4.25
N VAL A 41 5.15 -1.98 -3.30
CA VAL A 41 5.48 -2.08 -1.90
C VAL A 41 4.47 -3.02 -1.27
N SER A 42 4.93 -4.08 -0.63
CA SER A 42 4.06 -5.03 0.03
C SER A 42 4.22 -4.88 1.53
N LEU A 43 3.10 -4.73 2.22
CA LEU A 43 3.07 -4.54 3.65
C LEU A 43 2.47 -5.78 4.28
N PHE A 44 3.13 -6.31 5.30
CA PHE A 44 2.69 -7.54 5.94
C PHE A 44 2.30 -7.24 7.38
N ALA A 45 1.22 -7.82 7.85
CA ALA A 45 0.73 -7.58 9.20
C ALA A 45 0.03 -8.80 9.77
N ALA A 46 -0.15 -8.83 11.06
CA ALA A 46 -0.84 -9.92 11.72
C ALA A 46 -2.34 -9.82 11.56
N SER A 47 -2.87 -8.64 11.28
CA SER A 47 -4.31 -8.47 11.08
C SER A 47 -4.58 -7.54 9.93
N ALA A 48 -5.71 -7.69 9.29
CA ALA A 48 -6.09 -6.87 8.16
C ALA A 48 -6.36 -5.43 8.56
N ASP A 49 -6.81 -5.21 9.80
CA ASP A 49 -7.12 -3.87 10.24
C ASP A 49 -5.92 -2.95 10.19
N VAL A 50 -4.73 -3.46 10.47
CA VAL A 50 -3.54 -2.65 10.49
C VAL A 50 -3.20 -2.19 9.07
N LEU A 51 -3.68 -2.87 8.05
CA LEU A 51 -3.35 -2.55 6.67
C LEU A 51 -4.35 -1.57 6.05
N ARG A 52 -5.25 -1.02 6.84
CA ARG A 52 -6.18 -0.04 6.31
C ARG A 52 -5.50 1.32 6.24
N PHE A 53 -5.83 2.08 5.23
CA PHE A 53 -5.25 3.39 5.07
C PHE A 53 -6.17 4.43 5.67
N ASP A 54 -5.59 5.43 6.31
CA ASP A 54 -6.39 6.46 6.97
C ASP A 54 -7.36 7.14 6.03
N THR A 55 -6.99 7.33 4.77
CA THR A 55 -7.89 7.96 3.85
C THR A 55 -9.11 7.11 3.57
N GLU A 56 -9.01 5.81 3.76
CA GLU A 56 -10.17 4.96 3.55
C GLU A 56 -11.14 5.11 4.70
N LYS A 57 -10.64 5.53 5.91
CA LYS A 57 -11.48 5.68 6.97
C LYS A 57 -12.20 6.94 6.91
N GLU A 58 -11.74 7.93 6.35
CA GLU A 58 -12.25 9.10 6.32
C GLU A 58 -13.20 9.39 5.48
N VAL A 59 -13.87 9.00 5.01
CA VAL A 59 -14.77 9.21 4.24
C VAL A 59 -15.41 10.33 4.36
N ALA A 60 -15.57 10.89 4.43
CA ALA A 60 -16.22 11.84 4.50
C ALA A 60 -16.33 12.75 5.17
N GLU A 61 -16.28 13.16 5.29
CA GLU A 61 -16.34 14.04 5.98
C GLU A 61 -16.68 14.83 5.49
#